data_c8ec7303ee90d386f8d2bc691d097b7f
#
_entry.id   c8ec7303ee90d386f8d2bc691d097b7f
#
_cell.length_a   1.000
_cell.length_b   1.000
_cell.length_c   1.000
_cell.angle_alpha   90.00
_cell.angle_beta   90.00
_cell.angle_gamma   90.00
#
_symmetry.space_group_name_H-M   'P 1'
#
loop_
_entity.id
_entity.type
_entity.pdbx_description
1 polymer ?
#
loop_
_entity_poly.entity_id
_entity_poly.type
_entity_poly.pdbx_seq_one_letter_code
_entity_poly.pdbx_strand_id
1 'polypeptide(L)'
;MKKIICSLSFAALLGLGATDTFAQKGTPIFPQAPGMEAYTYRESFKKDIPATLDSIKALGITELESSPNPNGLTPEAFRKMLDERGLTVPAIGAGYEDLVKDPAEVARKAKVLGAKYVMVAWIPHKKEFTLEDAKKAAADFNQAGKVLQEQGVTLCYHNHGYEFQPYQNGTLFDYLAENTDPKYVSFEMDMLWAYHGGQDPVKLLNKYGSRWKLMHLKDLRKGVKGDLTGNTSTENDVVLGTGQLDVPAILLAAKKVGIKHYFIEDESPRWSKQVPKTMAYLKSLKE
;
A
#
# COMPACT_ATOMS: atom_id res chain seq x y z
N MET A 1 7.20 70.52 56.77
CA MET A 1 6.44 70.09 55.60
C MET A 1 7.15 68.91 54.96
N LYS A 2 6.80 67.69 55.25
CA LYS A 2 7.41 66.48 54.71
C LYS A 2 6.53 65.96 53.55
N LYS A 3 7.09 65.87 52.37
CA LYS A 3 6.48 65.28 51.19
C LYS A 3 6.69 63.77 51.22
N ILE A 4 5.58 63.05 51.23
CA ILE A 4 5.57 61.58 51.06
C ILE A 4 5.46 61.28 49.59
N ILE A 5 6.43 60.52 49.09
CA ILE A 5 6.44 60.01 47.71
C ILE A 5 5.91 58.57 47.80
N CYS A 6 4.74 58.31 47.19
CA CYS A 6 4.20 56.97 47.01
C CYS A 6 4.77 56.39 45.72
N SER A 7 5.53 55.32 45.82
CA SER A 7 5.98 54.52 44.67
C SER A 7 4.93 53.42 44.36
N LEU A 8 4.31 53.50 43.20
CA LEU A 8 3.45 52.41 42.68
C LEU A 8 4.36 51.39 41.97
N SER A 9 4.42 50.21 42.52
CA SER A 9 5.04 49.08 41.87
C SER A 9 3.99 48.38 40.96
N PHE A 10 4.22 48.41 39.65
CA PHE A 10 3.44 47.66 38.65
C PHE A 10 4.00 46.26 38.58
N ALA A 11 3.27 45.28 39.11
CA ALA A 11 3.54 43.86 38.91
C ALA A 11 2.93 43.39 37.57
N ALA A 12 3.80 43.13 36.58
CA ALA A 12 3.38 42.51 35.33
C ALA A 12 3.18 40.99 35.56
N LEU A 13 1.96 40.53 35.60
CA LEU A 13 1.66 39.08 35.49
C LEU A 13 1.88 38.61 34.04
N LEU A 14 2.98 37.91 33.82
CA LEU A 14 3.19 37.10 32.64
C LEU A 14 2.32 35.85 32.76
N GLY A 15 1.15 35.86 32.12
CA GLY A 15 0.33 34.69 31.94
C GLY A 15 1.00 33.73 30.94
N LEU A 16 1.64 32.68 31.45
CA LEU A 16 2.00 31.51 30.67
C LEU A 16 0.72 30.83 30.21
N GLY A 17 0.28 31.12 28.98
CA GLY A 17 -0.76 30.37 28.32
C GLY A 17 -0.24 28.96 28.04
N ALA A 18 -0.59 28.00 28.90
CA ALA A 18 -0.46 26.60 28.57
C ALA A 18 -1.41 26.31 27.40
N THR A 19 -0.85 26.12 26.22
CA THR A 19 -1.58 25.52 25.12
C THR A 19 -1.79 24.04 25.46
N ASP A 20 -2.92 23.75 26.07
CA ASP A 20 -3.41 22.37 26.18
C ASP A 20 -3.56 21.82 24.76
N THR A 21 -2.54 21.15 24.28
CA THR A 21 -2.67 20.24 23.15
C THR A 21 -3.61 19.13 23.61
N PHE A 22 -4.88 19.22 23.26
CA PHE A 22 -5.80 18.12 23.39
C PHE A 22 -5.22 16.93 22.62
N ALA A 23 -4.50 16.06 23.32
CA ALA A 23 -4.13 14.76 22.77
C ALA A 23 -5.42 14.03 22.41
N GLN A 24 -5.65 13.81 21.13
CA GLN A 24 -6.82 13.13 20.62
C GLN A 24 -6.90 11.76 21.30
N LYS A 25 -7.93 11.55 22.12
CA LYS A 25 -8.18 10.28 22.81
C LYS A 25 -8.55 9.25 21.74
N GLY A 26 -7.82 8.14 21.66
CA GLY A 26 -8.10 7.03 20.74
C GLY A 26 -6.89 6.12 20.58
N THR A 27 -7.13 4.91 20.15
CA THR A 27 -6.08 3.94 19.84
C THR A 27 -5.45 4.26 18.47
N PRO A 28 -4.12 4.29 18.32
CA PRO A 28 -3.51 4.46 17.00
C PRO A 28 -4.01 3.42 16.01
N ILE A 29 -4.35 3.84 14.79
CA ILE A 29 -4.70 2.91 13.70
C ILE A 29 -3.49 2.03 13.39
N PHE A 30 -2.30 2.64 13.34
CA PHE A 30 -1.02 1.94 13.18
C PHE A 30 -0.20 2.03 14.48
N PRO A 31 -0.19 0.98 15.32
CA PRO A 31 0.68 0.92 16.49
C PRO A 31 2.16 0.78 16.10
N GLN A 32 2.43 0.25 14.90
CA GLN A 32 3.74 0.18 14.26
C GLN A 32 3.67 0.88 12.91
N ALA A 33 4.83 1.26 12.35
CA ALA A 33 4.90 1.83 11.01
C ALA A 33 4.36 0.81 9.98
N PRO A 34 3.58 1.24 8.98
CA PRO A 34 3.25 0.37 7.86
C PRO A 34 4.52 0.01 7.06
N GLY A 35 4.41 -1.01 6.22
CA GLY A 35 5.46 -1.40 5.29
C GLY A 35 5.65 -0.38 4.16
N MET A 36 6.60 -0.70 3.29
CA MET A 36 6.93 0.09 2.10
C MET A 36 6.85 -0.80 0.86
N GLU A 37 6.14 -0.32 -0.18
CA GLU A 37 6.30 -0.87 -1.53
C GLU A 37 7.62 -0.38 -2.12
N ALA A 38 8.53 -1.32 -2.42
CA ALA A 38 9.88 -1.04 -2.89
C ALA A 38 9.91 -0.29 -4.22
N TYR A 39 8.83 -0.34 -4.99
CA TYR A 39 8.71 0.42 -6.24
C TYR A 39 8.81 1.94 -6.03
N THR A 40 8.43 2.44 -4.88
CA THR A 40 8.68 3.83 -4.44
C THR A 40 10.17 4.18 -4.59
N TYR A 41 11.05 3.24 -4.28
CA TYR A 41 12.50 3.40 -4.30
C TYR A 41 13.16 2.80 -5.55
N ARG A 42 12.41 2.48 -6.61
CA ARG A 42 12.89 1.79 -7.81
C ARG A 42 14.18 2.35 -8.39
N GLU A 43 14.32 3.68 -8.43
CA GLU A 43 15.53 4.33 -8.94
C GLU A 43 16.72 4.28 -7.96
N SER A 44 16.42 4.18 -6.66
CA SER A 44 17.45 4.03 -5.62
C SER A 44 17.98 2.58 -5.60
N PHE A 45 17.10 1.60 -5.71
CA PHE A 45 17.47 0.19 -5.79
C PHE A 45 18.37 -0.11 -6.99
N LYS A 46 18.18 0.57 -8.12
CA LYS A 46 19.08 0.44 -9.31
C LYS A 46 20.50 0.92 -9.02
N LYS A 47 20.67 1.86 -8.09
CA LYS A 47 21.96 2.48 -7.77
C LYS A 47 22.70 1.74 -6.67
N ASP A 48 22.03 1.51 -5.53
CA ASP A 48 22.63 0.96 -4.33
C ASP A 48 21.55 0.32 -3.45
N ILE A 49 21.48 -1.02 -3.48
CA ILE A 49 20.49 -1.78 -2.70
C ILE A 49 20.74 -1.66 -1.19
N PRO A 50 21.95 -1.89 -0.67
CA PRO A 50 22.24 -1.72 0.75
C PRO A 50 21.84 -0.35 1.29
N ALA A 51 22.28 0.73 0.66
CA ALA A 51 21.97 2.09 1.10
C ALA A 51 20.46 2.39 1.01
N THR A 52 19.77 1.85 0.03
CA THR A 52 18.31 1.98 -0.10
C THR A 52 17.59 1.31 1.07
N LEU A 53 17.96 0.07 1.40
CA LEU A 53 17.40 -0.65 2.55
C LEU A 53 17.69 0.07 3.87
N ASP A 54 18.89 0.62 4.04
CA ASP A 54 19.26 1.41 5.23
C ASP A 54 18.40 2.68 5.33
N SER A 55 18.12 3.34 4.21
CA SER A 55 17.26 4.52 4.15
C SER A 55 15.81 4.19 4.53
N ILE A 56 15.28 3.06 4.07
CA ILE A 56 13.93 2.59 4.40
C ILE A 56 13.85 2.25 5.90
N LYS A 57 14.83 1.51 6.41
CA LYS A 57 14.93 1.16 7.83
C LYS A 57 15.02 2.41 8.73
N ALA A 58 15.73 3.44 8.32
CA ALA A 58 15.86 4.70 9.05
C ALA A 58 14.51 5.43 9.25
N LEU A 59 13.50 5.15 8.43
CA LEU A 59 12.12 5.62 8.61
C LEU A 59 11.33 4.82 9.66
N GLY A 60 11.92 3.77 10.24
CA GLY A 60 11.25 2.87 11.18
C GLY A 60 10.41 1.79 10.50
N ILE A 61 10.55 1.63 9.20
CA ILE A 61 9.86 0.60 8.41
C ILE A 61 10.57 -0.74 8.62
N THR A 62 9.80 -1.80 8.80
CA THR A 62 10.28 -3.16 9.02
C THR A 62 9.77 -4.18 8.01
N GLU A 63 8.75 -3.83 7.25
CA GLU A 63 8.16 -4.68 6.21
C GLU A 63 8.33 -4.05 4.83
N LEU A 64 8.65 -4.88 3.84
CA LEU A 64 8.71 -4.50 2.42
C LEU A 64 7.79 -5.39 1.60
N GLU A 65 7.12 -4.82 0.64
CA GLU A 65 6.72 -5.53 -0.56
C GLU A 65 7.75 -5.23 -1.64
N SER A 66 8.22 -6.24 -2.35
CA SER A 66 9.36 -6.06 -3.26
C SER A 66 9.41 -7.11 -4.35
N SER A 67 10.06 -6.78 -5.46
CA SER A 67 10.55 -7.81 -6.38
C SER A 67 11.44 -8.81 -5.64
N PRO A 68 11.35 -10.10 -5.93
CA PRO A 68 12.25 -11.10 -5.35
C PRO A 68 13.69 -11.00 -5.84
N ASN A 69 13.91 -10.28 -6.95
CA ASN A 69 15.20 -10.14 -7.62
C ASN A 69 15.54 -8.66 -7.90
N PRO A 70 15.59 -7.78 -6.89
CA PRO A 70 15.85 -6.38 -7.16
C PRO A 70 17.22 -6.21 -7.83
N ASN A 71 17.24 -5.47 -8.92
CA ASN A 71 18.45 -5.21 -9.72
C ASN A 71 19.26 -6.47 -10.08
N GLY A 72 18.58 -7.61 -10.33
CA GLY A 72 19.21 -8.85 -10.73
C GLY A 72 19.89 -9.66 -9.62
N LEU A 73 19.75 -9.26 -8.35
CA LEU A 73 20.19 -10.09 -7.23
C LEU A 73 19.42 -11.42 -7.19
N THR A 74 20.08 -12.47 -6.71
CA THR A 74 19.35 -13.69 -6.36
C THR A 74 18.48 -13.48 -5.11
N PRO A 75 17.36 -14.20 -4.96
CA PRO A 75 16.53 -14.11 -3.77
C PRO A 75 17.32 -14.39 -2.48
N GLU A 76 18.28 -15.32 -2.52
CA GLU A 76 19.12 -15.69 -1.39
C GLU A 76 20.06 -14.54 -0.97
N ALA A 77 20.67 -13.86 -1.95
CA ALA A 77 21.52 -12.69 -1.69
C ALA A 77 20.70 -11.52 -1.13
N PHE A 78 19.51 -11.30 -1.68
CA PHE A 78 18.61 -10.27 -1.18
C PHE A 78 18.10 -10.59 0.23
N ARG A 79 17.71 -11.84 0.51
CA ARG A 79 17.32 -12.30 1.83
C ARG A 79 18.39 -11.99 2.88
N LYS A 80 19.64 -12.28 2.59
CA LYS A 80 20.76 -11.99 3.50
C LYS A 80 20.83 -10.49 3.85
N MET A 81 20.70 -9.60 2.84
CA MET A 81 20.72 -8.15 3.07
C MET A 81 19.56 -7.65 3.94
N LEU A 82 18.39 -8.29 3.80
CA LEU A 82 17.20 -8.00 4.61
C LEU A 82 17.41 -8.45 6.06
N ASP A 83 17.92 -9.67 6.27
CA ASP A 83 18.17 -10.25 7.59
C ASP A 83 19.18 -9.42 8.38
N GLU A 84 20.26 -8.95 7.76
CA GLU A 84 21.26 -8.08 8.37
C GLU A 84 20.66 -6.76 8.90
N ARG A 85 19.49 -6.35 8.37
CA ARG A 85 18.77 -5.13 8.72
C ARG A 85 17.52 -5.37 9.58
N GLY A 86 17.16 -6.63 9.81
CA GLY A 86 15.90 -6.98 10.47
C GLY A 86 14.67 -6.54 9.68
N LEU A 87 14.77 -6.54 8.34
CA LEU A 87 13.66 -6.28 7.43
C LEU A 87 13.00 -7.60 7.01
N THR A 88 11.69 -7.60 6.84
CA THR A 88 10.90 -8.74 6.38
C THR A 88 10.18 -8.43 5.08
N VAL A 89 9.86 -9.46 4.31
CA VAL A 89 9.13 -9.34 3.04
C VAL A 89 7.88 -10.23 3.14
N PRO A 90 6.75 -9.72 3.65
CA PRO A 90 5.52 -10.51 3.72
C PRO A 90 4.92 -10.81 2.34
N ALA A 91 5.17 -9.97 1.34
CA ALA A 91 4.70 -10.12 -0.03
C ALA A 91 5.80 -9.83 -1.05
N ILE A 92 5.80 -10.59 -2.16
CA ILE A 92 6.64 -10.30 -3.34
C ILE A 92 5.76 -10.00 -4.55
N GLY A 93 6.20 -9.06 -5.37
CA GLY A 93 5.62 -8.82 -6.70
C GLY A 93 6.09 -9.86 -7.71
N ALA A 94 5.18 -10.35 -8.56
CA ALA A 94 5.48 -11.21 -9.68
C ALA A 94 4.84 -10.68 -10.97
N GLY A 95 5.53 -10.81 -12.09
CA GLY A 95 4.93 -10.57 -13.40
C GLY A 95 3.88 -11.63 -13.71
N TYR A 96 2.80 -11.24 -14.39
CA TYR A 96 1.73 -12.16 -14.79
C TYR A 96 2.26 -13.32 -15.63
N GLU A 97 3.10 -13.03 -16.60
CA GLU A 97 3.66 -14.04 -17.51
C GLU A 97 4.57 -15.03 -16.76
N ASP A 98 5.39 -14.54 -15.83
CA ASP A 98 6.23 -15.39 -14.99
C ASP A 98 5.39 -16.28 -14.09
N LEU A 99 4.33 -15.74 -13.49
CA LEU A 99 3.41 -16.51 -12.66
C LEU A 99 2.74 -17.64 -13.44
N VAL A 100 2.24 -17.35 -14.65
CA VAL A 100 1.55 -18.35 -15.49
C VAL A 100 2.52 -19.40 -16.03
N LYS A 101 3.74 -18.98 -16.39
CA LYS A 101 4.75 -19.85 -16.95
C LYS A 101 5.32 -20.84 -15.94
N ASP A 102 5.66 -20.37 -14.75
CA ASP A 102 6.29 -21.20 -13.71
C ASP A 102 5.89 -20.73 -12.30
N PRO A 103 4.65 -21.04 -11.87
CA PRO A 103 4.18 -20.68 -10.53
C PRO A 103 4.99 -21.36 -9.41
N ALA A 104 5.61 -22.51 -9.67
CA ALA A 104 6.44 -23.20 -8.68
C ALA A 104 7.74 -22.43 -8.40
N GLU A 105 8.38 -21.88 -9.41
CA GLU A 105 9.56 -21.04 -9.25
C GLU A 105 9.21 -19.72 -8.55
N VAL A 106 8.05 -19.12 -8.86
CA VAL A 106 7.56 -17.93 -8.14
C VAL A 106 7.35 -18.25 -6.65
N ALA A 107 6.73 -19.38 -6.34
CA ALA A 107 6.55 -19.82 -4.95
C ALA A 107 7.90 -20.09 -4.26
N ARG A 108 8.88 -20.69 -4.94
CA ARG A 108 10.24 -20.91 -4.42
C ARG A 108 10.89 -19.58 -4.01
N LYS A 109 10.85 -18.58 -4.88
CA LYS A 109 11.38 -17.23 -4.61
C LYS A 109 10.70 -16.59 -3.40
N ALA A 110 9.36 -16.66 -3.31
CA ALA A 110 8.60 -16.19 -2.17
C ALA A 110 9.08 -16.84 -0.86
N LYS A 111 9.23 -18.16 -0.86
CA LYS A 111 9.69 -18.92 0.33
C LYS A 111 11.10 -18.56 0.75
N VAL A 112 12.03 -18.35 -0.17
CA VAL A 112 13.39 -17.89 0.14
C VAL A 112 13.36 -16.57 0.89
N LEU A 113 12.50 -15.63 0.47
CA LEU A 113 12.33 -14.33 1.12
C LEU A 113 11.47 -14.40 2.39
N GLY A 114 10.84 -15.55 2.67
CA GLY A 114 9.90 -15.70 3.79
C GLY A 114 8.53 -15.10 3.54
N ALA A 115 8.22 -14.75 2.29
CA ALA A 115 6.95 -14.17 1.90
C ALA A 115 5.82 -15.20 1.98
N LYS A 116 4.66 -14.73 2.42
CA LYS A 116 3.42 -15.49 2.47
C LYS A 116 2.49 -15.18 1.30
N TYR A 117 2.75 -14.09 0.62
CA TYR A 117 1.94 -13.59 -0.47
C TYR A 117 2.79 -13.35 -1.72
N VAL A 118 2.17 -13.60 -2.87
CA VAL A 118 2.65 -13.21 -4.19
C VAL A 118 1.61 -12.27 -4.78
N MET A 119 2.02 -11.05 -5.07
CA MET A 119 1.16 -10.04 -5.68
C MET A 119 1.39 -9.99 -7.18
N VAL A 120 0.30 -9.83 -7.95
CA VAL A 120 0.32 -9.50 -9.38
C VAL A 120 -0.49 -8.25 -9.61
N ALA A 121 0.16 -7.18 -10.10
CA ALA A 121 -0.45 -5.87 -10.27
C ALA A 121 -1.03 -5.62 -11.66
N TRP A 122 -0.64 -6.40 -12.65
CA TRP A 122 -1.03 -6.14 -14.03
C TRP A 122 -1.43 -7.39 -14.78
N ILE A 123 -2.65 -7.40 -15.31
CA ILE A 123 -3.11 -8.41 -16.27
C ILE A 123 -2.83 -7.88 -17.67
N PRO A 124 -2.05 -8.58 -18.53
CA PRO A 124 -1.80 -8.14 -19.89
C PRO A 124 -3.09 -7.99 -20.70
N HIS A 125 -3.28 -6.82 -21.28
CA HIS A 125 -4.41 -6.51 -22.16
C HIS A 125 -3.99 -5.45 -23.18
N LYS A 126 -4.79 -5.25 -24.25
CA LYS A 126 -4.43 -4.28 -25.30
C LYS A 126 -4.87 -2.87 -24.91
N LYS A 127 -6.00 -2.36 -25.39
CA LYS A 127 -6.46 -1.00 -25.12
C LYS A 127 -7.35 -0.96 -23.88
N GLU A 128 -8.47 -1.66 -23.95
CA GLU A 128 -9.43 -1.78 -22.87
C GLU A 128 -9.38 -3.19 -22.32
N PHE A 129 -9.51 -3.31 -21.03
CA PHE A 129 -9.64 -4.61 -20.38
C PHE A 129 -11.01 -5.19 -20.70
N THR A 130 -11.05 -6.40 -21.23
CA THR A 130 -12.23 -7.04 -21.77
C THR A 130 -12.69 -8.21 -20.91
N LEU A 131 -13.92 -8.68 -21.16
CA LEU A 131 -14.42 -9.91 -20.53
C LEU A 131 -13.53 -11.13 -20.86
N GLU A 132 -12.99 -11.21 -22.06
CA GLU A 132 -12.10 -12.33 -22.44
C GLU A 132 -10.75 -12.25 -21.69
N ASP A 133 -10.22 -11.07 -21.45
CA ASP A 133 -9.04 -10.85 -20.60
C ASP A 133 -9.35 -11.30 -19.16
N ALA A 134 -10.51 -10.93 -18.63
CA ALA A 134 -10.94 -11.32 -17.28
C ALA A 134 -11.15 -12.83 -17.14
N LYS A 135 -11.77 -13.49 -18.15
CA LYS A 135 -11.94 -14.96 -18.18
C LYS A 135 -10.61 -15.68 -18.17
N LYS A 136 -9.68 -15.24 -19.03
CA LYS A 136 -8.34 -15.81 -19.10
C LYS A 136 -7.62 -15.62 -17.77
N ALA A 137 -7.63 -14.42 -17.20
CA ALA A 137 -6.96 -14.12 -15.95
C ALA A 137 -7.53 -14.94 -14.79
N ALA A 138 -8.86 -15.10 -14.70
CA ALA A 138 -9.47 -15.93 -13.66
C ALA A 138 -9.03 -17.40 -13.74
N ALA A 139 -8.95 -17.96 -14.95
CA ALA A 139 -8.48 -19.32 -15.16
C ALA A 139 -7.00 -19.47 -14.76
N ASP A 140 -6.14 -18.56 -15.24
CA ASP A 140 -4.71 -18.57 -14.94
C ASP A 140 -4.44 -18.38 -13.44
N PHE A 141 -5.14 -17.46 -12.78
CA PHE A 141 -5.00 -17.22 -11.34
C PHE A 141 -5.45 -18.43 -10.51
N ASN A 142 -6.53 -19.12 -10.89
CA ASN A 142 -6.93 -20.35 -10.22
C ASN A 142 -5.88 -21.45 -10.35
N GLN A 143 -5.34 -21.63 -11.55
CA GLN A 143 -4.29 -22.64 -11.80
C GLN A 143 -3.01 -22.31 -11.03
N ALA A 144 -2.47 -21.11 -11.20
CA ALA A 144 -1.25 -20.68 -10.53
C ALA A 144 -1.42 -20.60 -9.02
N GLY A 145 -2.53 -20.01 -8.55
CA GLY A 145 -2.83 -19.88 -7.13
C GLY A 145 -2.91 -21.22 -6.41
N LYS A 146 -3.43 -22.27 -7.08
CA LYS A 146 -3.40 -23.63 -6.54
C LYS A 146 -1.98 -24.13 -6.30
N VAL A 147 -1.07 -23.95 -7.27
CA VAL A 147 0.34 -24.34 -7.13
C VAL A 147 1.04 -23.56 -6.01
N LEU A 148 0.79 -22.24 -5.92
CA LEU A 148 1.32 -21.43 -4.82
C LEU A 148 0.81 -21.92 -3.47
N GLN A 149 -0.49 -22.20 -3.36
CA GLN A 149 -1.13 -22.65 -2.12
C GLN A 149 -0.57 -24.00 -1.64
N GLU A 150 -0.29 -24.92 -2.53
CA GLU A 150 0.37 -26.21 -2.22
C GLU A 150 1.76 -26.01 -1.61
N GLN A 151 2.39 -24.88 -1.83
CA GLN A 151 3.66 -24.46 -1.25
C GLN A 151 3.53 -23.51 -0.04
N GLY A 152 2.31 -23.25 0.41
CA GLY A 152 2.00 -22.40 1.56
C GLY A 152 2.11 -20.88 1.27
N VAL A 153 1.94 -20.50 0.00
CA VAL A 153 1.96 -19.11 -0.47
C VAL A 153 0.59 -18.77 -1.06
N THR A 154 0.07 -17.58 -0.83
CA THR A 154 -1.21 -17.11 -1.33
C THR A 154 -1.02 -16.14 -2.49
N LEU A 155 -1.73 -16.35 -3.59
CA LEU A 155 -1.78 -15.38 -4.69
C LEU A 155 -2.70 -14.22 -4.31
N CYS A 156 -2.23 -12.99 -4.52
CA CYS A 156 -3.02 -11.77 -4.41
C CYS A 156 -3.04 -11.01 -5.74
N TYR A 157 -4.23 -10.74 -6.26
CA TYR A 157 -4.36 -9.82 -7.38
C TYR A 157 -4.53 -8.40 -6.85
N HIS A 158 -3.67 -7.50 -7.31
CA HIS A 158 -3.68 -6.07 -7.00
C HIS A 158 -4.54 -5.34 -8.03
N ASN A 159 -5.57 -4.62 -7.57
CA ASN A 159 -6.41 -3.84 -8.46
C ASN A 159 -5.68 -2.61 -9.00
N HIS A 160 -5.86 -2.33 -10.30
CA HIS A 160 -5.16 -1.24 -10.97
C HIS A 160 -6.11 -0.24 -11.68
N GLY A 161 -7.42 -0.44 -11.59
CA GLY A 161 -8.46 0.47 -12.08
C GLY A 161 -9.07 0.10 -13.42
N TYR A 162 -8.30 -0.48 -14.34
CA TYR A 162 -8.80 -0.88 -15.67
C TYR A 162 -9.82 -2.02 -15.63
N GLU A 163 -9.79 -2.86 -14.60
CA GLU A 163 -10.70 -3.99 -14.42
C GLU A 163 -12.08 -3.59 -13.88
N PHE A 164 -12.26 -2.31 -13.55
CA PHE A 164 -13.58 -1.79 -13.17
C PHE A 164 -14.46 -1.42 -14.38
N GLN A 165 -14.12 -1.89 -15.58
CA GLN A 165 -15.01 -1.80 -16.76
C GLN A 165 -16.38 -2.38 -16.41
N PRO A 166 -17.49 -1.69 -16.79
CA PRO A 166 -18.85 -2.17 -16.52
C PRO A 166 -19.11 -3.55 -17.12
N TYR A 167 -19.67 -4.44 -16.32
CA TYR A 167 -20.08 -5.77 -16.76
C TYR A 167 -21.34 -6.21 -16.00
N GLN A 168 -22.41 -6.53 -16.71
CA GLN A 168 -23.72 -6.89 -16.12
C GLN A 168 -24.17 -5.85 -15.07
N ASN A 169 -24.40 -6.28 -13.82
CA ASN A 169 -24.79 -5.43 -12.70
C ASN A 169 -23.59 -4.96 -11.86
N GLY A 170 -22.36 -5.11 -12.36
CA GLY A 170 -21.12 -4.78 -11.66
C GLY A 170 -20.00 -4.43 -12.63
N THR A 171 -18.83 -4.98 -12.39
CA THR A 171 -17.59 -4.72 -13.13
C THR A 171 -16.88 -6.02 -13.51
N LEU A 172 -15.86 -5.93 -14.36
CA LEU A 172 -14.99 -7.08 -14.64
C LEU A 172 -14.15 -7.50 -13.43
N PHE A 173 -13.91 -6.59 -12.45
CA PHE A 173 -13.34 -7.00 -11.16
C PHE A 173 -14.30 -7.93 -10.39
N ASP A 174 -15.60 -7.64 -10.43
CA ASP A 174 -16.60 -8.53 -9.84
C ASP A 174 -16.57 -9.90 -10.51
N TYR A 175 -16.46 -9.92 -11.84
CA TYR A 175 -16.28 -11.17 -12.59
C TYR A 175 -15.05 -11.95 -12.12
N LEU A 176 -13.88 -11.29 -11.99
CA LEU A 176 -12.66 -11.91 -11.46
C LEU A 176 -12.88 -12.48 -10.06
N ALA A 177 -13.52 -11.71 -9.17
CA ALA A 177 -13.77 -12.13 -7.80
C ALA A 177 -14.69 -13.34 -7.70
N GLU A 178 -15.72 -13.41 -8.55
CA GLU A 178 -16.70 -14.50 -8.59
C GLU A 178 -16.17 -15.77 -9.27
N ASN A 179 -15.22 -15.62 -10.20
CA ASN A 179 -14.66 -16.74 -10.98
C ASN A 179 -13.26 -17.18 -10.53
N THR A 180 -12.76 -16.64 -9.41
CA THR A 180 -11.54 -17.11 -8.75
C THR A 180 -11.87 -17.77 -7.41
N ASP A 181 -11.26 -18.95 -7.17
CA ASP A 181 -11.46 -19.69 -5.93
C ASP A 181 -10.83 -18.94 -4.74
N PRO A 182 -11.61 -18.55 -3.72
CA PRO A 182 -11.11 -17.84 -2.54
C PRO A 182 -10.07 -18.63 -1.73
N LYS A 183 -9.96 -19.93 -1.96
CA LYS A 183 -8.93 -20.77 -1.37
C LYS A 183 -7.55 -20.51 -1.97
N TYR A 184 -7.49 -20.12 -3.22
CA TYR A 184 -6.22 -19.96 -3.97
C TYR A 184 -5.88 -18.51 -4.28
N VAL A 185 -6.91 -17.67 -4.47
CA VAL A 185 -6.77 -16.28 -4.92
C VAL A 185 -7.35 -15.33 -3.90
N SER A 186 -6.57 -14.40 -3.46
CA SER A 186 -6.93 -13.26 -2.62
C SER A 186 -6.67 -11.96 -3.37
N PHE A 187 -6.87 -10.82 -2.71
CA PHE A 187 -6.70 -9.51 -3.32
C PHE A 187 -5.79 -8.60 -2.49
N GLU A 188 -5.14 -7.71 -3.16
CA GLU A 188 -4.51 -6.53 -2.61
C GLU A 188 -5.26 -5.29 -3.06
N MET A 189 -5.62 -4.44 -2.11
CA MET A 189 -6.32 -3.19 -2.38
C MET A 189 -5.32 -2.08 -2.65
N ASP A 190 -5.27 -1.54 -3.87
CA ASP A 190 -4.75 -0.19 -4.05
C ASP A 190 -5.90 0.81 -3.98
N MET A 191 -5.87 1.64 -2.94
CA MET A 191 -6.97 2.57 -2.67
C MET A 191 -7.04 3.71 -3.68
N LEU A 192 -5.89 4.15 -4.25
CA LEU A 192 -5.86 5.16 -5.29
C LEU A 192 -6.46 4.62 -6.59
N TRP A 193 -6.00 3.45 -7.03
CA TRP A 193 -6.47 2.84 -8.27
C TRP A 193 -7.93 2.43 -8.21
N ALA A 194 -8.42 1.96 -7.05
CA ALA A 194 -9.85 1.73 -6.87
C ALA A 194 -10.66 3.02 -7.04
N TYR A 195 -10.22 4.10 -6.39
CA TYR A 195 -10.89 5.41 -6.51
C TYR A 195 -10.78 6.00 -7.92
N HIS A 196 -9.59 5.92 -8.54
CA HIS A 196 -9.34 6.41 -9.90
C HIS A 196 -10.19 5.65 -10.92
N GLY A 197 -10.37 4.34 -10.75
CA GLY A 197 -11.26 3.51 -11.56
C GLY A 197 -12.75 3.70 -11.25
N GLY A 198 -13.13 4.72 -10.48
CA GLY A 198 -14.51 5.10 -10.21
C GLY A 198 -15.20 4.28 -9.12
N GLN A 199 -14.45 3.50 -8.33
CA GLN A 199 -14.99 2.72 -7.25
C GLN A 199 -14.83 3.43 -5.89
N ASP A 200 -15.67 3.05 -4.95
CA ASP A 200 -15.54 3.42 -3.55
C ASP A 200 -14.73 2.32 -2.82
N PRO A 201 -13.48 2.61 -2.36
CA PRO A 201 -12.65 1.62 -1.69
C PRO A 201 -13.32 1.02 -0.45
N VAL A 202 -14.09 1.80 0.32
CA VAL A 202 -14.81 1.30 1.51
C VAL A 202 -15.86 0.27 1.12
N LYS A 203 -16.60 0.52 0.04
CA LYS A 203 -17.60 -0.43 -0.47
C LYS A 203 -16.94 -1.70 -0.98
N LEU A 204 -15.84 -1.59 -1.74
CA LEU A 204 -15.10 -2.77 -2.23
C LEU A 204 -14.54 -3.59 -1.08
N LEU A 205 -13.94 -2.96 -0.07
CA LEU A 205 -13.45 -3.63 1.14
C LEU A 205 -14.57 -4.42 1.82
N ASN A 206 -15.71 -3.79 2.07
CA ASN A 206 -16.84 -4.46 2.71
C ASN A 206 -17.44 -5.57 1.82
N LYS A 207 -17.48 -5.39 0.48
CA LYS A 207 -18.06 -6.36 -0.45
C LYS A 207 -17.32 -7.69 -0.47
N TYR A 208 -15.99 -7.64 -0.50
CA TYR A 208 -15.16 -8.83 -0.63
C TYR A 208 -14.50 -9.29 0.69
N GLY A 209 -14.61 -8.48 1.72
CA GLY A 209 -14.28 -8.85 3.10
C GLY A 209 -12.89 -9.49 3.23
N SER A 210 -12.83 -10.70 3.77
CA SER A 210 -11.58 -11.42 4.04
C SER A 210 -10.79 -11.85 2.80
N ARG A 211 -11.28 -11.61 1.58
CA ARG A 211 -10.49 -11.79 0.35
C ARG A 211 -9.35 -10.78 0.25
N TRP A 212 -9.50 -9.59 0.85
CA TRP A 212 -8.44 -8.60 0.94
C TRP A 212 -7.41 -9.01 1.99
N LYS A 213 -6.13 -9.08 1.61
CA LYS A 213 -5.02 -9.48 2.48
C LYS A 213 -4.00 -8.39 2.66
N LEU A 214 -3.77 -7.62 1.62
CA LEU A 214 -2.73 -6.62 1.49
C LEU A 214 -3.35 -5.29 1.05
N MET A 215 -2.64 -4.18 1.24
CA MET A 215 -3.13 -2.87 0.84
C MET A 215 -2.00 -1.91 0.52
N HIS A 216 -2.07 -1.27 -0.65
CA HIS A 216 -1.26 -0.10 -0.97
C HIS A 216 -1.91 1.19 -0.47
N LEU A 217 -1.10 1.99 0.19
CA LEU A 217 -1.47 3.28 0.74
C LEU A 217 -0.98 4.38 -0.20
N LYS A 218 -1.87 4.84 -1.07
CA LYS A 218 -1.64 5.92 -2.05
C LYS A 218 -2.79 6.91 -2.01
N ASP A 219 -2.54 8.20 -2.23
CA ASP A 219 -3.59 9.21 -2.28
C ASP A 219 -3.51 10.03 -3.58
N LEU A 220 -4.66 10.32 -4.15
CA LEU A 220 -4.80 10.97 -5.45
C LEU A 220 -4.99 12.47 -5.27
N ARG A 221 -4.22 13.29 -5.99
CA ARG A 221 -4.32 14.74 -5.99
C ARG A 221 -5.77 15.21 -6.21
N LYS A 222 -6.19 16.20 -5.45
CA LYS A 222 -7.52 16.80 -5.56
C LYS A 222 -7.79 17.35 -6.96
N GLY A 223 -8.98 17.05 -7.47
CA GLY A 223 -9.44 17.51 -8.79
C GLY A 223 -9.00 16.65 -9.97
N VAL A 224 -8.16 15.64 -9.77
CA VAL A 224 -7.85 14.64 -10.80
C VAL A 224 -9.10 13.79 -11.04
N LYS A 225 -9.55 13.74 -12.28
CA LYS A 225 -10.63 12.84 -12.70
C LYS A 225 -10.04 11.47 -13.01
N GLY A 226 -10.66 10.44 -12.48
CA GLY A 226 -10.30 9.08 -12.79
C GLY A 226 -10.84 8.60 -14.13
N ASP A 227 -10.31 7.49 -14.58
CA ASP A 227 -10.75 6.74 -15.76
C ASP A 227 -10.45 5.25 -15.60
N LEU A 228 -10.70 4.47 -16.66
CA LEU A 228 -10.51 3.02 -16.66
C LEU A 228 -9.26 2.59 -17.45
N THR A 229 -8.24 3.44 -17.52
CA THR A 229 -6.99 3.12 -18.22
C THR A 229 -5.98 2.40 -17.33
N GLY A 230 -6.12 2.52 -15.99
CA GLY A 230 -5.12 2.08 -15.04
C GLY A 230 -3.85 2.93 -15.08
N ASN A 231 -3.94 4.14 -15.61
CA ASN A 231 -2.81 5.06 -15.73
C ASN A 231 -3.18 6.47 -15.29
N THR A 232 -2.27 7.11 -14.57
CA THR A 232 -2.31 8.55 -14.30
C THR A 232 -0.89 9.09 -14.22
N SER A 233 -0.73 10.40 -14.27
CA SER A 233 0.59 10.99 -14.05
C SER A 233 1.07 10.70 -12.63
N THR A 234 2.32 10.25 -12.47
CA THR A 234 2.94 10.07 -11.16
C THR A 234 3.00 11.36 -10.34
N GLU A 235 2.87 12.53 -11.00
CA GLU A 235 2.70 13.83 -10.34
C GLU A 235 1.40 13.91 -9.52
N ASN A 236 0.46 13.00 -9.73
CA ASN A 236 -0.83 12.96 -9.04
C ASN A 236 -0.78 12.20 -7.72
N ASP A 237 0.30 11.48 -7.44
CA ASP A 237 0.55 10.90 -6.12
C ASP A 237 0.92 12.02 -5.15
N VAL A 238 0.24 12.06 -4.02
CA VAL A 238 0.41 13.10 -3.00
C VAL A 238 0.53 12.50 -1.61
N VAL A 239 1.00 13.31 -0.66
CA VAL A 239 1.05 12.91 0.75
C VAL A 239 -0.33 12.42 1.20
N LEU A 240 -0.40 11.26 1.83
CA LEU A 240 -1.65 10.70 2.36
C LEU A 240 -2.40 11.72 3.25
N GLY A 241 -3.70 11.81 3.03
CA GLY A 241 -4.59 12.75 3.72
C GLY A 241 -4.59 14.15 3.14
N THR A 242 -3.79 14.44 2.09
CA THR A 242 -3.83 15.72 1.38
C THR A 242 -4.55 15.64 0.03
N GLY A 243 -4.80 14.45 -0.43
CA GLY A 243 -5.52 14.16 -1.67
C GLY A 243 -7.03 14.19 -1.52
N GLN A 244 -7.70 13.40 -2.33
CA GLN A 244 -9.17 13.37 -2.38
C GLN A 244 -9.80 12.10 -1.80
N LEU A 245 -8.98 11.14 -1.32
CA LEU A 245 -9.48 9.94 -0.68
C LEU A 245 -9.80 10.18 0.81
N ASP A 246 -10.86 9.55 1.31
CA ASP A 246 -11.14 9.50 2.75
C ASP A 246 -10.28 8.42 3.41
N VAL A 247 -9.00 8.74 3.59
CA VAL A 247 -8.00 7.80 4.11
C VAL A 247 -8.42 7.19 5.46
N PRO A 248 -8.92 7.95 6.46
CA PRO A 248 -9.37 7.38 7.72
C PRO A 248 -10.48 6.35 7.56
N ALA A 249 -11.54 6.65 6.78
CA ALA A 249 -12.64 5.73 6.56
C ALA A 249 -12.19 4.44 5.86
N ILE A 250 -11.29 4.56 4.87
CA ILE A 250 -10.73 3.42 4.12
C ILE A 250 -9.91 2.53 5.06
N LEU A 251 -9.04 3.11 5.89
CA LEU A 251 -8.20 2.35 6.83
C LEU A 251 -9.03 1.62 7.90
N LEU A 252 -10.08 2.25 8.43
CA LEU A 252 -11.00 1.61 9.36
C LEU A 252 -11.73 0.43 8.72
N ALA A 253 -12.16 0.57 7.47
CA ALA A 253 -12.78 -0.51 6.72
C ALA A 253 -11.78 -1.65 6.45
N ALA A 254 -10.54 -1.33 6.05
CA ALA A 254 -9.47 -2.29 5.82
C ALA A 254 -9.13 -3.09 7.09
N LYS A 255 -9.03 -2.42 8.22
CA LYS A 255 -8.83 -3.06 9.53
C LYS A 255 -9.99 -3.99 9.91
N LYS A 256 -11.23 -3.54 9.70
CA LYS A 256 -12.45 -4.32 9.98
C LYS A 256 -12.50 -5.62 9.18
N VAL A 257 -12.06 -5.63 7.91
CA VAL A 257 -12.04 -6.83 7.08
C VAL A 257 -10.81 -7.72 7.31
N GLY A 258 -9.84 -7.26 8.14
CA GLY A 258 -8.73 -8.07 8.62
C GLY A 258 -7.44 -7.95 7.81
N ILE A 259 -7.26 -6.91 7.01
CA ILE A 259 -5.97 -6.61 6.36
C ILE A 259 -4.93 -6.37 7.45
N LYS A 260 -3.73 -6.95 7.26
CA LYS A 260 -2.64 -6.86 8.25
C LYS A 260 -1.37 -6.24 7.69
N HIS A 261 -1.17 -6.29 6.39
CA HIS A 261 0.00 -5.73 5.72
C HIS A 261 -0.43 -4.55 4.86
N TYR A 262 0.14 -3.41 5.14
CA TYR A 262 -0.14 -2.14 4.48
C TYR A 262 1.19 -1.59 4.01
N PHE A 263 1.28 -1.22 2.74
CA PHE A 263 2.51 -0.71 2.14
C PHE A 263 2.30 0.70 1.61
N ILE A 264 3.13 1.63 2.05
CA ILE A 264 3.17 2.96 1.46
C ILE A 264 3.74 2.84 0.06
N GLU A 265 3.05 3.36 -0.94
CA GLU A 265 3.57 3.54 -2.27
C GLU A 265 3.42 4.99 -2.70
N ASP A 266 4.49 5.56 -3.24
CA ASP A 266 4.54 6.91 -3.80
C ASP A 266 5.42 6.89 -5.05
N GLU A 267 4.80 7.02 -6.20
CA GLU A 267 5.50 7.01 -7.48
C GLU A 267 5.97 8.41 -7.93
N SER A 268 5.57 9.44 -7.18
CA SER A 268 5.89 10.83 -7.48
C SER A 268 7.41 11.06 -7.48
N PRO A 269 7.93 11.93 -8.36
CA PRO A 269 9.32 12.36 -8.28
C PRO A 269 9.64 13.07 -6.96
N ARG A 270 8.63 13.38 -6.14
CA ARG A 270 8.75 14.01 -4.81
C ARG A 270 8.68 13.00 -3.66
N TRP A 271 8.66 11.69 -3.93
CA TRP A 271 8.49 10.64 -2.91
C TRP A 271 9.39 10.82 -1.68
N SER A 272 10.67 11.22 -1.87
CA SER A 272 11.62 11.42 -0.77
C SER A 272 11.20 12.52 0.22
N LYS A 273 10.39 13.48 -0.22
CA LYS A 273 9.81 14.55 0.62
C LYS A 273 8.41 14.19 1.10
N GLN A 274 7.69 13.35 0.36
CA GLN A 274 6.30 12.98 0.66
C GLN A 274 6.23 11.83 1.66
N VAL A 275 7.03 10.79 1.51
CA VAL A 275 7.03 9.61 2.39
C VAL A 275 7.18 9.97 3.88
N PRO A 276 8.14 10.82 4.33
CA PRO A 276 8.21 11.21 5.74
C PRO A 276 6.94 11.93 6.25
N LYS A 277 6.26 12.70 5.40
CA LYS A 277 5.02 13.39 5.75
C LYS A 277 3.85 12.41 5.84
N THR A 278 3.77 11.46 4.90
CA THR A 278 2.82 10.35 4.92
C THR A 278 2.97 9.53 6.20
N MET A 279 4.20 9.20 6.61
CA MET A 279 4.48 8.51 7.87
C MET A 279 3.99 9.30 9.09
N ALA A 280 4.26 10.61 9.12
CA ALA A 280 3.81 11.49 10.20
C ALA A 280 2.27 11.55 10.26
N TYR A 281 1.60 11.65 9.12
CA TYR A 281 0.15 11.62 9.02
C TYR A 281 -0.43 10.29 9.55
N LEU A 282 0.06 9.16 9.08
CA LEU A 282 -0.41 7.84 9.51
C LEU A 282 -0.22 7.62 11.02
N LYS A 283 0.90 8.09 11.57
CA LYS A 283 1.17 8.05 13.03
C LYS A 283 0.17 8.90 13.84
N SER A 284 -0.39 9.94 13.24
CA SER A 284 -1.36 10.82 13.90
C SER A 284 -2.78 10.23 13.94
N LEU A 285 -3.09 9.24 13.08
CA LEU A 285 -4.43 8.68 12.95
C LEU A 285 -4.79 7.80 14.14
N LYS A 286 -6.02 8.01 14.63
CA LYS A 286 -6.60 7.27 15.76
C LYS A 286 -8.01 6.80 15.41
N GLU A 287 -8.44 5.72 16.06
CA GLU A 287 -9.83 5.22 16.03
C GLU A 287 -10.72 6.07 16.90
#